data_d296b0e88c9eadf5a65555847c874a04
#
_entry.id   d296b0e88c9eadf5a65555847c874a04
#
_cell.length_a   1.000
_cell.length_b   1.000
_cell.length_c   1.000
_cell.angle_alpha   90.00
_cell.angle_beta   90.00
_cell.angle_gamma   90.00
#
_symmetry.space_group_name_H-M   'P 1'
#
loop_
_entity.id
_entity.type
_entity.pdbx_description
1 polymer ?
#
loop_
_entity_poly.entity_id
_entity_poly.type
_entity_poly.pdbx_seq_one_letter_code
_entity_poly.pdbx_strand_id
1 'polypeptide(L)'
;MVGLGSGDVFEVRVYGEPTLTGLYRIAEDGSIDFPLVGRLEVNELTSRQISEMLTERLKDGYLVAPSVSVYVKEYNSRKIFVLGQVNNPGTFPFEVEMNVVEAVALAGGFSPTANHDFVVVTRKVDGEETRIPVPVGMISKGLAANLELQSGDIVYVSDTLL
;
A
#
# COMPACT_ATOMS: atom_id res chain seq x y z
N MET A 1 -0.55 11.63 1.93
CA MET A 1 -0.84 10.86 0.70
C MET A 1 0.25 9.83 0.50
N VAL A 2 -0.11 8.58 0.26
CA VAL A 2 0.87 7.49 0.13
C VAL A 2 1.32 7.38 -1.32
N GLY A 3 2.62 7.27 -1.55
CA GLY A 3 3.18 7.09 -2.87
C GLY A 3 2.96 5.69 -3.45
N LEU A 4 3.25 5.53 -4.72
CA LEU A 4 3.19 4.26 -5.40
C LEU A 4 4.46 3.43 -5.17
N GLY A 5 4.38 2.14 -5.39
CA GLY A 5 5.51 1.25 -5.19
C GLY A 5 5.49 0.07 -6.15
N SER A 6 6.47 -0.81 -5.99
CA SER A 6 6.64 -2.00 -6.83
C SER A 6 5.34 -2.78 -7.00
N GLY A 7 5.02 -3.15 -8.23
CA GLY A 7 3.82 -3.91 -8.58
C GLY A 7 2.58 -3.07 -8.85
N ASP A 8 2.56 -1.81 -8.46
CA ASP A 8 1.43 -0.93 -8.76
C ASP A 8 1.36 -0.67 -10.26
N VAL A 9 0.13 -0.50 -10.76
CA VAL A 9 -0.13 -0.24 -12.17
C VAL A 9 -0.85 1.08 -12.31
N PHE A 10 -0.36 1.94 -13.18
CA PHE A 10 -1.02 3.21 -13.47
C PHE A 10 -1.14 3.42 -14.98
N GLU A 11 -2.16 4.19 -15.36
CA GLU A 11 -2.36 4.60 -16.75
C GLU A 11 -1.81 6.00 -16.95
N VAL A 12 -1.00 6.15 -17.98
CA VAL A 12 -0.51 7.46 -18.42
C VAL A 12 -1.24 7.82 -19.69
N ARG A 13 -1.83 9.02 -19.72
CA ARG A 13 -2.44 9.58 -20.92
C ARG A 13 -1.69 10.83 -21.32
N VAL A 14 -1.08 10.79 -22.50
CA VAL A 14 -0.41 11.94 -23.08
C VAL A 14 -1.26 12.40 -24.25
N TYR A 15 -1.84 13.58 -24.14
CA TYR A 15 -2.76 14.11 -25.14
C TYR A 15 -2.08 14.23 -26.50
N GLY A 16 -2.71 13.67 -27.53
CA GLY A 16 -2.18 13.70 -28.90
C GLY A 16 -1.05 12.71 -29.17
N GLU A 17 -0.66 11.88 -28.21
CA GLU A 17 0.45 10.95 -28.33
C GLU A 17 0.03 9.53 -27.93
N PRO A 18 -0.69 8.82 -28.83
CA PRO A 18 -1.18 7.48 -28.48
C PRO A 18 -0.09 6.44 -28.22
N THR A 19 1.11 6.64 -28.79
CA THR A 19 2.24 5.73 -28.55
C THR A 19 2.82 5.85 -27.14
N LEU A 20 2.58 6.97 -26.45
CA LEU A 20 3.03 7.20 -25.08
C LEU A 20 1.94 6.89 -24.07
N THR A 21 0.69 6.81 -24.52
CA THR A 21 -0.44 6.50 -23.67
C THR A 21 -0.56 5.00 -23.45
N GLY A 22 -0.72 4.59 -22.20
CA GLY A 22 -0.86 3.16 -21.88
C GLY A 22 -0.71 2.87 -20.40
N LEU A 23 -0.68 1.58 -20.09
CA LEU A 23 -0.50 1.09 -18.73
C LEU A 23 0.97 0.80 -18.46
N TYR A 24 1.40 1.17 -17.26
CA TYR A 24 2.78 0.98 -16.80
C TYR A 24 2.76 0.32 -15.44
N ARG A 25 3.51 -0.77 -15.30
CA ARG A 25 3.68 -1.47 -14.02
C ARG A 25 5.03 -1.10 -13.44
N ILE A 26 5.05 -0.74 -12.16
CA ILE A 26 6.30 -0.42 -11.47
C ILE A 26 7.07 -1.71 -11.19
N ALA A 27 8.32 -1.75 -11.63
CA ALA A 27 9.20 -2.90 -11.46
C ALA A 27 9.63 -3.08 -9.99
N GLU A 28 10.28 -4.20 -9.71
CA GLU A 28 10.75 -4.51 -8.35
C GLU A 28 11.71 -3.45 -7.79
N ASP A 29 12.46 -2.79 -8.65
CA ASP A 29 13.39 -1.73 -8.25
C ASP A 29 12.73 -0.35 -8.09
N GLY A 30 11.41 -0.27 -8.27
CA GLY A 30 10.66 0.98 -8.14
C GLY A 30 10.67 1.86 -9.38
N SER A 31 11.07 1.33 -10.53
CA SER A 31 11.17 2.09 -11.77
C SER A 31 10.16 1.66 -12.83
N ILE A 32 9.99 2.52 -13.83
CA ILE A 32 9.27 2.19 -15.07
C ILE A 32 10.17 2.52 -16.26
N ASP A 33 9.91 1.87 -17.39
CA ASP A 33 10.50 2.21 -18.67
C ASP A 33 9.46 2.98 -19.49
N PHE A 34 9.73 4.25 -19.74
CA PHE A 34 8.80 5.11 -20.47
C PHE A 34 9.37 5.44 -21.85
N PRO A 35 8.58 5.31 -22.93
CA PRO A 35 9.06 5.61 -24.27
C PRO A 35 9.67 7.01 -24.36
N LEU A 36 10.73 7.18 -25.12
CA LEU A 36 11.51 8.40 -25.34
C LEU A 36 12.37 8.82 -24.13
N VAL A 37 11.84 8.69 -22.93
CA VAL A 37 12.50 9.17 -21.72
C VAL A 37 13.43 8.11 -21.12
N GLY A 38 13.04 6.84 -21.23
CA GLY A 38 13.81 5.73 -20.67
C GLY A 38 13.38 5.39 -19.25
N ARG A 39 14.33 4.92 -18.47
CA ARG A 39 14.06 4.47 -17.09
C ARG A 39 13.84 5.65 -16.16
N LEU A 40 12.74 5.58 -15.40
CA LEU A 40 12.38 6.59 -14.40
C LEU A 40 12.12 5.95 -13.07
N GLU A 41 12.66 6.52 -12.00
CA GLU A 41 12.38 6.09 -10.64
C GLU A 41 11.09 6.76 -10.16
N VAL A 42 10.08 5.94 -9.88
CA VAL A 42 8.77 6.44 -9.47
C VAL A 42 8.37 5.93 -8.09
N ASN A 43 9.27 5.23 -7.41
CA ASN A 43 9.01 4.68 -6.08
C ASN A 43 8.69 5.80 -5.08
N GLU A 44 7.63 5.61 -4.30
CA GLU A 44 7.15 6.56 -3.30
C GLU A 44 6.60 7.87 -3.86
N LEU A 45 6.45 7.97 -5.18
CA LEU A 45 5.82 9.14 -5.80
C LEU A 45 4.31 8.94 -5.88
N THR A 46 3.56 10.05 -5.72
CA THR A 46 2.12 10.06 -5.95
C THR A 46 1.84 10.15 -7.45
N SER A 47 0.61 9.87 -7.85
CA SER A 47 0.22 10.01 -9.26
C SER A 47 0.46 11.42 -9.80
N ARG A 48 0.22 12.42 -8.95
CA ARG A 48 0.48 13.83 -9.30
C ARG A 48 1.98 14.08 -9.54
N GLN A 49 2.83 13.56 -8.65
CA GLN A 49 4.27 13.74 -8.79
C GLN A 49 4.81 13.04 -10.03
N ILE A 50 4.26 11.86 -10.36
CA ILE A 50 4.64 11.15 -11.59
C ILE A 50 4.21 11.95 -12.81
N SER A 51 3.01 12.51 -12.80
CA SER A 51 2.51 13.36 -13.89
C SER A 51 3.41 14.58 -14.11
N GLU A 52 3.80 15.24 -13.03
CA GLU A 52 4.70 16.40 -13.09
C GLU A 52 6.07 16.01 -13.64
N MET A 53 6.63 14.90 -13.17
CA MET A 53 7.91 14.40 -13.62
C MET A 53 7.90 14.06 -15.11
N LEU A 54 6.85 13.36 -15.58
CA LEU A 54 6.71 13.01 -16.99
C LEU A 54 6.57 14.26 -17.86
N THR A 55 5.81 15.25 -17.40
CA THR A 55 5.66 16.52 -18.10
C THR A 55 7.01 17.20 -18.31
N GLU A 56 7.82 17.27 -17.25
CA GLU A 56 9.14 17.87 -17.31
C GLU A 56 10.08 17.11 -18.27
N ARG A 57 10.07 15.79 -18.18
CA ARG A 57 10.96 14.96 -19.01
C ARG A 57 10.58 15.00 -20.49
N LEU A 58 9.28 14.99 -20.80
CA LEU A 58 8.80 15.07 -22.18
C LEU A 58 9.00 16.46 -22.78
N LYS A 59 8.94 17.48 -21.95
CA LYS A 59 9.18 18.87 -22.37
C LYS A 59 10.64 19.11 -22.77
N ASP A 60 11.54 18.30 -22.23
CA ASP A 60 12.98 18.42 -22.46
C ASP A 60 13.39 17.78 -23.79
N GLY A 61 13.03 18.43 -24.89
CA GLY A 61 13.46 18.05 -26.23
C GLY A 61 12.55 17.11 -27.00
N TYR A 62 11.44 16.66 -26.41
CA TYR A 62 10.54 15.69 -27.05
C TYR A 62 9.21 16.28 -27.48
N LEU A 63 8.54 17.01 -26.59
CA LEU A 63 7.22 17.59 -26.87
C LEU A 63 7.18 19.06 -26.48
N VAL A 64 6.34 19.82 -27.18
CA VAL A 64 6.03 21.21 -26.85
C VAL A 64 4.73 21.23 -26.05
N ALA A 65 4.76 21.72 -24.83
CA ALA A 65 3.60 21.83 -23.96
C ALA A 65 2.82 20.51 -23.80
N PRO A 66 3.46 19.42 -23.36
CA PRO A 66 2.75 18.14 -23.19
C PRO A 66 1.70 18.22 -22.09
N SER A 67 0.57 17.54 -22.32
CA SER A 67 -0.47 17.38 -21.31
C SER A 67 -0.48 15.92 -20.86
N VAL A 68 -0.10 15.68 -19.62
CA VAL A 68 0.07 14.34 -19.07
C VAL A 68 -0.88 14.14 -17.90
N SER A 69 -1.65 13.05 -17.94
CA SER A 69 -2.51 12.65 -16.83
C SER A 69 -2.12 11.24 -16.38
N VAL A 70 -2.12 11.01 -15.07
CA VAL A 70 -1.76 9.72 -14.48
C VAL A 70 -2.89 9.25 -13.57
N TYR A 71 -3.36 8.04 -13.84
CA TYR A 71 -4.45 7.42 -13.07
C TYR A 71 -4.00 6.06 -12.55
N VAL A 72 -4.09 5.85 -11.23
CA VAL A 72 -3.73 4.56 -10.65
C VAL A 72 -4.84 3.56 -10.92
N LYS A 73 -4.48 2.40 -11.47
CA LYS A 73 -5.41 1.32 -11.80
C LYS A 73 -5.38 0.20 -10.77
N GLU A 74 -4.20 -0.15 -10.27
CA GLU A 74 -4.04 -1.22 -9.28
C GLU A 74 -3.01 -0.81 -8.23
N TYR A 75 -3.37 -0.96 -6.95
CA TYR A 75 -2.48 -0.69 -5.82
C TYR A 75 -1.94 -2.00 -5.24
N ASN A 76 -1.05 -2.65 -5.95
CA ASN A 76 -0.51 -3.94 -5.54
C ASN A 76 0.56 -3.86 -4.46
N SER A 77 1.15 -2.67 -4.25
CA SER A 77 2.13 -2.44 -3.19
C SER A 77 1.49 -2.19 -1.83
N ARG A 78 0.20 -1.86 -1.79
CA ARG A 78 -0.52 -1.57 -0.54
C ARG A 78 -1.14 -2.84 0.01
N LYS A 79 -0.54 -3.35 1.07
CA LYS A 79 -0.97 -4.61 1.69
C LYS A 79 -0.66 -4.61 3.17
N ILE A 80 -1.36 -5.49 3.90
CA ILE A 80 -1.09 -5.78 5.29
C ILE A 80 -0.86 -7.29 5.42
N PHE A 81 -0.26 -7.67 6.54
CA PHE A 81 -0.01 -9.07 6.87
C PHE A 81 -0.75 -9.40 8.15
N VAL A 82 -1.48 -10.50 8.17
CA VAL A 82 -2.14 -11.00 9.38
C VAL A 82 -1.60 -12.39 9.66
N LEU A 83 -0.95 -12.55 10.79
CA LEU A 83 -0.24 -13.77 11.15
C LEU A 83 -0.69 -14.27 12.53
N GLY A 84 -0.34 -15.51 12.82
CA GLY A 84 -0.60 -16.11 14.11
C GLY A 84 -1.96 -16.83 14.17
N GLN A 85 -2.65 -16.68 15.29
CA GLN A 85 -3.85 -17.46 15.59
C GLN A 85 -5.14 -16.85 15.02
N VAL A 86 -5.19 -16.82 13.70
CA VAL A 86 -6.39 -16.47 12.93
C VAL A 86 -6.73 -17.64 12.02
N ASN A 87 -7.94 -17.69 11.51
CA ASN A 87 -8.37 -18.83 10.68
C ASN A 87 -7.64 -18.89 9.33
N ASN A 88 -7.38 -17.74 8.73
CA ASN A 88 -6.71 -17.67 7.42
C ASN A 88 -5.58 -16.64 7.44
N PRO A 89 -4.42 -16.95 8.07
CA PRO A 89 -3.30 -16.04 8.09
C PRO A 89 -2.73 -15.83 6.68
N GLY A 90 -2.18 -14.67 6.43
CA GLY A 90 -1.59 -14.36 5.12
C GLY A 90 -1.51 -12.87 4.85
N THR A 91 -1.42 -12.56 3.57
CA THR A 91 -1.32 -11.19 3.07
C THR A 91 -2.66 -10.75 2.52
N PHE A 92 -3.08 -9.53 2.88
CA PHE A 92 -4.37 -8.98 2.46
C PHE A 92 -4.18 -7.59 1.88
N PRO A 93 -5.04 -7.19 0.93
CA PRO A 93 -4.99 -5.83 0.38
C PRO A 93 -5.28 -4.80 1.49
N PHE A 94 -4.53 -3.71 1.47
CA PHE A 94 -4.77 -2.59 2.39
C PHE A 94 -5.77 -1.64 1.77
N GLU A 95 -6.76 -1.24 2.55
CA GLU A 95 -7.73 -0.21 2.17
C GLU A 95 -7.60 0.98 3.12
N VAL A 96 -7.84 2.17 2.61
CA VAL A 96 -7.78 3.40 3.41
C VAL A 96 -8.79 3.30 4.56
N GLU A 97 -8.38 3.75 5.74
CA GLU A 97 -9.17 3.70 6.97
C GLU A 97 -9.40 2.30 7.53
N MET A 98 -8.66 1.30 7.03
CA MET A 98 -8.73 -0.05 7.58
C MET A 98 -8.19 -0.07 9.00
N ASN A 99 -8.89 -0.77 9.90
CA ASN A 99 -8.47 -0.91 11.30
C ASN A 99 -8.12 -2.36 11.65
N VAL A 100 -7.61 -2.56 12.87
CA VAL A 100 -7.16 -3.88 13.33
C VAL A 100 -8.30 -4.91 13.35
N VAL A 101 -9.48 -4.51 13.80
CA VAL A 101 -10.63 -5.42 13.86
C VAL A 101 -11.03 -5.90 12.46
N GLU A 102 -11.03 -4.99 11.49
CA GLU A 102 -11.32 -5.36 10.10
C GLU A 102 -10.28 -6.33 9.53
N ALA A 103 -9.00 -6.12 9.86
CA ALA A 103 -7.93 -7.00 9.39
C ALA A 103 -8.10 -8.41 9.93
N VAL A 104 -8.42 -8.55 11.22
CA VAL A 104 -8.67 -9.86 11.83
C VAL A 104 -9.89 -10.53 11.18
N ALA A 105 -10.93 -9.75 10.89
CA ALA A 105 -12.13 -10.25 10.23
C ALA A 105 -11.83 -10.75 8.81
N LEU A 106 -10.98 -10.04 8.06
CA LEU A 106 -10.54 -10.47 6.72
C LEU A 106 -9.81 -11.82 6.79
N ALA A 107 -9.04 -12.04 7.85
CA ALA A 107 -8.34 -13.30 8.07
C ALA A 107 -9.24 -14.40 8.65
N GLY A 108 -10.55 -14.24 8.58
CA GLY A 108 -11.53 -15.22 9.03
C GLY A 108 -11.80 -15.21 10.51
N GLY A 109 -11.32 -14.20 11.24
CA GLY A 109 -11.50 -14.08 12.69
C GLY A 109 -10.47 -14.85 13.50
N PHE A 110 -10.57 -14.76 14.81
CA PHE A 110 -9.68 -15.47 15.73
C PHE A 110 -9.84 -16.98 15.65
N SER A 111 -8.73 -17.71 15.70
CA SER A 111 -8.77 -19.16 15.82
C SER A 111 -9.21 -19.56 17.26
N PRO A 112 -9.57 -20.84 17.49
CA PRO A 112 -10.00 -21.25 18.83
C PRO A 112 -9.01 -21.02 19.96
N THR A 113 -7.70 -20.98 19.66
CA THR A 113 -6.64 -20.79 20.66
C THR A 113 -6.13 -19.38 20.71
N ALA A 114 -6.71 -18.45 19.96
CA ALA A 114 -6.24 -17.08 19.87
C ALA A 114 -6.45 -16.29 21.18
N ASN A 115 -5.49 -15.39 21.45
CA ASN A 115 -5.66 -14.41 22.51
C ASN A 115 -6.62 -13.32 22.00
N HIS A 116 -7.80 -13.23 22.63
CA HIS A 116 -8.83 -12.26 22.24
C HIS A 116 -8.64 -10.89 22.89
N ASP A 117 -7.71 -10.75 23.82
CA ASP A 117 -7.53 -9.51 24.56
C ASP A 117 -6.62 -8.54 23.85
N PHE A 118 -5.50 -9.03 23.31
CA PHE A 118 -4.50 -8.19 22.67
C PHE A 118 -4.02 -8.82 21.38
N VAL A 119 -3.77 -7.95 20.39
CA VAL A 119 -2.95 -8.28 19.23
C VAL A 119 -1.80 -7.30 19.19
N VAL A 120 -0.73 -7.64 18.48
CA VAL A 120 0.43 -6.77 18.32
C VAL A 120 0.52 -6.36 16.86
N VAL A 121 0.59 -5.06 16.62
CA VAL A 121 0.83 -4.52 15.28
C VAL A 121 2.30 -4.10 15.20
N THR A 122 3.03 -4.69 14.26
CA THR A 122 4.40 -4.30 13.98
C THR A 122 4.39 -3.32 12.82
N ARG A 123 4.92 -2.14 13.05
CA ARG A 123 4.93 -1.05 12.07
C ARG A 123 6.35 -0.54 11.89
N LYS A 124 6.74 -0.32 10.66
CA LYS A 124 8.02 0.26 10.36
C LYS A 124 7.90 1.78 10.30
N VAL A 125 8.62 2.47 11.18
CA VAL A 125 8.62 3.93 11.26
C VAL A 125 10.08 4.38 11.13
N ASP A 126 10.37 5.17 10.10
CA ASP A 126 11.72 5.68 9.83
C ASP A 126 12.80 4.59 9.81
N GLY A 127 12.47 3.43 9.24
CA GLY A 127 13.38 2.30 9.13
C GLY A 127 13.45 1.42 10.37
N GLU A 128 12.80 1.79 11.46
CA GLU A 128 12.79 1.02 12.71
C GLU A 128 11.43 0.35 12.92
N GLU A 129 11.46 -0.88 13.44
CA GLU A 129 10.24 -1.60 13.76
C GLU A 129 9.70 -1.16 15.12
N THR A 130 8.44 -0.79 15.15
CA THR A 130 7.72 -0.43 16.39
C THR A 130 6.62 -1.45 16.60
N ARG A 131 6.49 -1.95 17.81
CA ARG A 131 5.43 -2.89 18.19
C ARG A 131 4.37 -2.16 18.99
N ILE A 132 3.14 -2.24 18.52
CA ILE A 132 2.02 -1.54 19.12
C ILE A 132 1.04 -2.59 19.66
N PRO A 133 0.90 -2.73 20.98
CA PRO A 133 -0.12 -3.62 21.53
C PRO A 133 -1.49 -2.99 21.37
N VAL A 134 -2.45 -3.75 20.86
CA VAL A 134 -3.79 -3.25 20.58
C VAL A 134 -4.80 -4.04 21.39
N PRO A 135 -5.56 -3.39 22.31
CA PRO A 135 -6.48 -4.07 23.21
C PRO A 135 -7.81 -4.40 22.52
N VAL A 136 -7.78 -5.37 21.59
CA VAL A 136 -8.95 -5.70 20.75
C VAL A 136 -10.16 -6.13 21.56
N GLY A 137 -9.94 -6.77 22.71
CA GLY A 137 -11.05 -7.14 23.60
C GLY A 137 -11.81 -5.93 24.09
N MET A 138 -11.09 -4.88 24.49
CA MET A 138 -11.70 -3.63 24.94
C MET A 138 -12.30 -2.84 23.77
N ILE A 139 -11.66 -2.86 22.63
CA ILE A 139 -12.16 -2.20 21.41
C ILE A 139 -13.51 -2.80 21.02
N SER A 140 -13.62 -4.12 21.04
CA SER A 140 -14.86 -4.83 20.70
C SER A 140 -16.01 -4.50 21.63
N LYS A 141 -15.69 -4.12 22.88
CA LYS A 141 -16.67 -3.70 23.88
C LYS A 141 -16.95 -2.19 23.89
N GLY A 142 -16.32 -1.45 23.01
CA GLY A 142 -16.44 -0.01 22.95
C GLY A 142 -15.69 0.74 24.05
N LEU A 143 -14.76 0.08 24.75
CA LEU A 143 -14.01 0.65 25.88
C LEU A 143 -12.66 1.24 25.49
N ALA A 144 -12.22 1.05 24.26
CA ALA A 144 -10.97 1.60 23.76
C ALA A 144 -11.12 1.98 22.29
N ALA A 145 -10.30 2.93 21.84
CA ALA A 145 -10.28 3.37 20.45
C ALA A 145 -9.59 2.32 19.57
N ASN A 146 -10.12 2.09 18.38
CA ASN A 146 -9.53 1.19 17.40
C ASN A 146 -8.25 1.81 16.82
N LEU A 147 -7.34 0.97 16.36
CA LEU A 147 -6.12 1.43 15.69
C LEU A 147 -6.31 1.35 14.19
N GLU A 148 -6.11 2.47 13.51
CA GLU A 148 -6.05 2.48 12.05
C GLU A 148 -4.72 1.90 11.58
N LEU A 149 -4.80 0.99 10.61
CA LEU A 149 -3.61 0.36 10.03
C LEU A 149 -3.00 1.23 8.94
N GLN A 150 -1.73 0.98 8.67
CA GLN A 150 -0.99 1.56 7.56
C GLN A 150 -0.51 0.43 6.66
N SER A 151 -0.32 0.75 5.38
CA SER A 151 0.23 -0.23 4.44
C SER A 151 1.58 -0.73 4.95
N GLY A 152 1.78 -2.05 4.92
CA GLY A 152 2.98 -2.69 5.42
C GLY A 152 2.89 -3.18 6.86
N ASP A 153 1.82 -2.84 7.58
CA ASP A 153 1.63 -3.30 8.95
C ASP A 153 1.50 -4.82 9.03
N ILE A 154 2.04 -5.38 10.10
CA ILE A 154 1.91 -6.80 10.42
C ILE A 154 1.04 -6.91 11.67
N VAL A 155 -0.09 -7.57 11.54
CA VAL A 155 -1.00 -7.85 12.67
C VAL A 155 -0.72 -9.26 13.15
N TYR A 156 -0.22 -9.39 14.37
CA TYR A 156 0.11 -10.70 14.95
C TYR A 156 -0.83 -11.03 16.10
N VAL A 157 -1.50 -12.18 15.97
CA VAL A 157 -2.41 -12.68 16.99
C VAL A 157 -1.73 -13.85 17.70
N SER A 158 -1.43 -13.66 18.99
CA SER A 158 -0.73 -14.68 19.76
C SER A 158 -1.69 -15.78 20.25
N ASP A 159 -1.10 -16.90 20.65
CA ASP A 159 -1.82 -18.00 21.30
C ASP A 159 -2.06 -17.63 22.76
N THR A 160 -3.18 -18.07 23.33
CA THR A 160 -3.51 -17.85 24.73
C THR A 160 -2.57 -18.57 25.69
N LEU A 161 -1.86 -19.60 25.19
CA LEU A 161 -0.93 -20.40 26.01
C LEU A 161 0.47 -19.78 26.10
N LEU A 162 0.71 -18.68 25.42
CA LEU A 162 2.03 -18.00 25.42
C LEU A 162 2.07 -16.81 26.35
#